data_2213e200773556638dfc0b1c965e909d
#
_entry.id   2213e200773556638dfc0b1c965e909d
#
_cell.length_a   1.000
_cell.length_b   1.000
_cell.length_c   1.000
_cell.angle_alpha   90.00
_cell.angle_beta   90.00
_cell.angle_gamma   90.00
#
_symmetry.space_group_name_H-M   'P 1'
#
loop_
_entity.id
_entity.type
_entity.pdbx_description
1 polymer ?
#
loop_
_entity_poly.entity_id
_entity_poly.type
_entity_poly.pdbx_seq_one_letter_code
_entity_poly.pdbx_strand_id
1 'polypeptide(L)'
;MTVPDKRLLDPGPPQAFGLQRRLPVPFFSMAVIGASVARFLWVISLAGDQNPDYRWAINGPLIRDGEWWRIFAGAIEHGGAIHILMNMFVVYSLGFALERMLGTWRFAIISIVGCLGSGAFALFFAFNQYTVGASGMILSWAGALLPIANRAGRQSLVVWLVQIAVISLIPGVSWQGHLGGFVFGVLCGLALRAGPRAFPYLAPLLLFLASAAVVVAAHPERFPI
;
A
#
# COMPACT_ATOMS: atom_id res chain seq x y z
N MET A 1 -3.92 -60.47 -36.16
CA MET A 1 -4.33 -59.02 -36.34
C MET A 1 -5.24 -58.67 -35.19
N THR A 2 -4.71 -57.98 -34.20
CA THR A 2 -5.47 -57.47 -33.04
C THR A 2 -6.08 -56.11 -33.41
N VAL A 3 -7.41 -56.03 -33.35
CA VAL A 3 -8.15 -54.77 -33.60
C VAL A 3 -7.80 -53.79 -32.49
N PRO A 4 -7.37 -52.54 -32.79
CA PRO A 4 -7.08 -51.54 -31.76
C PRO A 4 -8.36 -51.20 -30.98
N ASP A 5 -8.23 -51.12 -29.67
CA ASP A 5 -9.34 -50.76 -28.76
C ASP A 5 -9.83 -49.32 -29.11
N LYS A 6 -11.05 -49.23 -29.61
CA LYS A 6 -11.70 -47.96 -29.97
C LYS A 6 -11.85 -46.97 -28.81
N ARG A 7 -11.64 -47.41 -27.55
CA ARG A 7 -11.73 -46.56 -26.38
C ARG A 7 -10.56 -45.57 -26.23
N LEU A 8 -9.44 -45.78 -26.99
CA LEU A 8 -8.28 -44.89 -26.98
C LEU A 8 -8.43 -43.71 -27.93
N LEU A 9 -9.49 -43.66 -28.75
CA LEU A 9 -9.70 -42.64 -29.77
C LEU A 9 -10.91 -41.72 -29.51
N ASP A 10 -11.62 -41.92 -28.39
CA ASP A 10 -12.72 -41.05 -27.98
C ASP A 10 -12.17 -40.01 -26.95
N PRO A 11 -11.85 -38.77 -27.36
CA PRO A 11 -11.63 -37.69 -26.42
C PRO A 11 -13.01 -37.39 -25.81
N GLY A 12 -13.31 -37.99 -24.67
CA GLY A 12 -14.56 -37.73 -23.96
C GLY A 12 -14.98 -36.27 -24.02
N PRO A 13 -16.26 -35.95 -23.81
CA PRO A 13 -16.76 -34.57 -23.95
C PRO A 13 -15.83 -33.59 -23.22
N PRO A 14 -15.52 -32.42 -23.82
CA PRO A 14 -14.65 -31.45 -23.19
C PRO A 14 -15.15 -31.22 -21.78
N GLN A 15 -14.30 -31.50 -20.79
CA GLN A 15 -14.63 -31.28 -19.39
C GLN A 15 -15.09 -29.83 -19.29
N ALA A 16 -16.37 -29.64 -18.97
CA ALA A 16 -16.96 -28.32 -18.77
C ALA A 16 -16.03 -27.54 -17.87
N PHE A 17 -15.49 -26.45 -18.39
CA PHE A 17 -14.61 -25.52 -17.67
C PHE A 17 -15.22 -25.34 -16.28
N GLY A 18 -14.54 -25.87 -15.27
CA GLY A 18 -14.98 -25.77 -13.88
C GLY A 18 -15.32 -24.33 -13.61
N LEU A 19 -16.49 -24.10 -13.01
CA LEU A 19 -17.02 -22.81 -12.59
C LEU A 19 -15.88 -21.85 -12.30
N GLN A 20 -15.69 -20.82 -13.14
CA GLN A 20 -14.70 -19.78 -12.91
C GLN A 20 -14.97 -19.24 -11.51
N ARG A 21 -14.09 -19.58 -10.54
CA ARG A 21 -14.19 -19.01 -9.20
C ARG A 21 -14.19 -17.51 -9.40
N ARG A 22 -15.31 -16.86 -9.13
CA ARG A 22 -15.39 -15.40 -9.19
C ARG A 22 -14.27 -14.86 -8.32
N LEU A 23 -13.41 -14.03 -8.92
CA LEU A 23 -12.32 -13.40 -8.17
C LEU A 23 -12.92 -12.61 -7.00
N PRO A 24 -12.34 -12.68 -5.80
CA PRO A 24 -12.83 -11.91 -4.67
C PRO A 24 -12.92 -10.43 -5.00
N VAL A 25 -13.93 -9.75 -4.50
CA VAL A 25 -14.07 -8.29 -4.68
C VAL A 25 -13.01 -7.60 -3.84
N PRO A 26 -12.21 -6.67 -4.40
CA PRO A 26 -11.15 -5.96 -3.67
C PRO A 26 -11.72 -4.76 -2.90
N PHE A 27 -12.49 -5.04 -1.85
CA PHE A 27 -13.25 -4.03 -1.09
C PHE A 27 -12.38 -2.93 -0.49
N PHE A 28 -11.22 -3.29 0.07
CA PHE A 28 -10.33 -2.32 0.69
C PHE A 28 -9.75 -1.34 -0.35
N SER A 29 -9.25 -1.86 -1.46
CA SER A 29 -8.73 -1.05 -2.56
C SER A 29 -9.81 -0.14 -3.16
N MET A 30 -11.03 -0.66 -3.32
CA MET A 30 -12.18 0.14 -3.78
C MET A 30 -12.53 1.26 -2.78
N ALA A 31 -12.50 0.97 -1.47
CA ALA A 31 -12.74 1.97 -0.43
C ALA A 31 -11.66 3.07 -0.45
N VAL A 32 -10.39 2.71 -0.63
CA VAL A 32 -9.29 3.68 -0.76
C VAL A 32 -9.50 4.59 -1.97
N ILE A 33 -9.85 4.03 -3.15
CA ILE A 33 -10.14 4.83 -4.34
C ILE A 33 -11.33 5.77 -4.08
N GLY A 34 -12.43 5.23 -3.57
CA GLY A 34 -13.65 6.01 -3.31
C GLY A 34 -13.41 7.15 -2.32
N ALA A 35 -12.71 6.88 -1.20
CA ALA A 35 -12.38 7.87 -0.19
C ALA A 35 -11.44 8.96 -0.74
N SER A 36 -10.40 8.58 -1.49
CA SER A 36 -9.44 9.53 -2.09
C SER A 36 -10.12 10.43 -3.12
N VAL A 37 -10.96 9.86 -3.99
CA VAL A 37 -11.70 10.64 -4.99
C VAL A 37 -12.71 11.57 -4.32
N ALA A 38 -13.47 11.08 -3.35
CA ALA A 38 -14.46 11.89 -2.63
C ALA A 38 -13.77 13.06 -1.90
N ARG A 39 -12.63 12.80 -1.20
CA ARG A 39 -11.86 13.84 -0.53
C ARG A 39 -11.29 14.86 -1.53
N PHE A 40 -10.76 14.41 -2.64
CA PHE A 40 -10.21 15.28 -3.68
C PHE A 40 -11.27 16.20 -4.28
N LEU A 41 -12.44 15.64 -4.65
CA LEU A 41 -13.58 16.41 -5.17
C LEU A 41 -14.11 17.42 -4.14
N TRP A 42 -14.15 17.04 -2.86
CA TRP A 42 -14.52 17.94 -1.77
C TRP A 42 -13.57 19.16 -1.72
N VAL A 43 -12.25 18.93 -1.73
CA VAL A 43 -11.26 20.01 -1.69
C VAL A 43 -11.43 20.97 -2.86
N ILE A 44 -11.57 20.46 -4.09
CA ILE A 44 -11.77 21.28 -5.28
C ILE A 44 -13.07 22.10 -5.16
N SER A 45 -14.14 21.50 -4.65
CA SER A 45 -15.44 22.20 -4.52
C SER A 45 -15.42 23.37 -3.55
N LEU A 46 -14.54 23.32 -2.53
CA LEU A 46 -14.45 24.37 -1.50
C LEU A 46 -13.42 25.45 -1.83
N ALA A 47 -12.29 25.08 -2.44
CA ALA A 47 -11.12 25.95 -2.55
C ALA A 47 -10.93 26.57 -3.94
N GLY A 48 -11.69 26.12 -4.95
CA GLY A 48 -11.30 26.39 -6.35
C GLY A 48 -9.95 25.74 -6.66
N ASP A 49 -9.50 25.85 -7.89
CA ASP A 49 -8.37 25.09 -8.45
C ASP A 49 -6.98 25.47 -7.88
N GLN A 50 -6.88 26.42 -6.95
CA GLN A 50 -5.62 27.12 -6.66
C GLN A 50 -4.92 26.79 -5.35
N ASN A 51 -5.52 26.02 -4.42
CA ASN A 51 -4.83 25.74 -3.16
C ASN A 51 -5.22 24.37 -2.57
N PRO A 52 -4.34 23.35 -2.63
CA PRO A 52 -4.62 22.08 -1.96
C PRO A 52 -4.77 22.34 -0.45
N ASP A 53 -5.95 22.05 0.07
CA ASP A 53 -6.22 22.12 1.49
C ASP A 53 -5.58 20.92 2.20
N TYR A 54 -4.36 21.08 2.69
CA TYR A 54 -3.61 20.03 3.43
C TYR A 54 -4.13 19.77 4.85
N ARG A 55 -5.43 20.01 5.11
CA ARG A 55 -6.02 19.83 6.45
C ARG A 55 -5.87 18.42 6.99
N TRP A 56 -5.78 17.41 6.13
CA TRP A 56 -5.66 16.01 6.55
C TRP A 56 -4.24 15.46 6.42
N ALA A 57 -3.31 16.28 5.97
CA ALA A 57 -1.92 15.88 5.79
C ALA A 57 -1.25 15.45 7.10
N ILE A 58 -0.32 14.52 6.98
CA ILE A 58 0.64 14.21 8.05
C ILE A 58 1.48 15.46 8.31
N ASN A 59 1.53 15.90 9.58
CA ASN A 59 2.34 17.02 10.02
C ASN A 59 2.72 16.80 11.49
N GLY A 60 4.00 16.89 11.80
CA GLY A 60 4.54 16.54 13.12
C GLY A 60 3.96 17.33 14.28
N PRO A 61 3.94 18.67 14.25
CA PRO A 61 3.31 19.48 15.30
C PRO A 61 1.87 19.05 15.61
N LEU A 62 1.03 18.88 14.57
CA LEU A 62 -0.38 18.53 14.75
C LEU A 62 -0.56 17.10 15.30
N ILE A 63 0.27 16.15 14.86
CA ILE A 63 0.24 14.77 15.38
C ILE A 63 0.70 14.74 16.84
N ARG A 64 1.75 15.48 17.20
CA ARG A 64 2.21 15.63 18.58
C ARG A 64 1.12 16.22 19.49
N ASP A 65 0.32 17.16 18.96
CA ASP A 65 -0.79 17.76 19.66
C ASP A 65 -2.06 16.87 19.74
N GLY A 66 -1.96 15.60 19.25
CA GLY A 66 -2.98 14.57 19.41
C GLY A 66 -3.78 14.23 18.15
N GLU A 67 -3.50 14.83 16.99
CA GLU A 67 -4.21 14.57 15.75
C GLU A 67 -3.68 13.30 15.01
N TRP A 68 -3.59 12.17 15.74
CA TRP A 68 -3.05 10.89 15.24
C TRP A 68 -3.76 10.34 14.00
N TRP A 69 -5.03 10.67 13.83
CA TRP A 69 -5.84 10.28 12.67
C TRP A 69 -5.23 10.71 11.33
N ARG A 70 -4.37 11.74 11.33
CA ARG A 70 -3.67 12.26 10.15
C ARG A 70 -2.77 11.23 9.48
N ILE A 71 -2.26 10.25 10.23
CA ILE A 71 -1.45 9.15 9.66
C ILE A 71 -2.22 8.39 8.59
N PHE A 72 -3.51 8.19 8.79
CA PHE A 72 -4.37 7.49 7.84
C PHE A 72 -5.08 8.43 6.87
N ALA A 73 -5.53 9.57 7.35
CA ALA A 73 -6.21 10.56 6.54
C ALA A 73 -5.29 11.18 5.48
N GLY A 74 -4.00 11.36 5.80
CA GLY A 74 -2.99 11.82 4.84
C GLY A 74 -2.82 10.88 3.65
N ALA A 75 -3.10 9.58 3.81
CA ALA A 75 -3.03 8.62 2.72
C ALA A 75 -4.17 8.77 1.69
N ILE A 76 -5.29 9.39 2.05
CA ILE A 76 -6.40 9.67 1.12
C ILE A 76 -6.41 11.13 0.63
N GLU A 77 -5.55 11.99 1.19
CA GLU A 77 -5.35 13.35 0.74
C GLU A 77 -4.35 13.40 -0.42
N HIS A 78 -4.57 14.27 -1.43
CA HIS A 78 -3.70 14.37 -2.60
C HIS A 78 -3.47 15.82 -3.01
N GLY A 79 -2.22 16.17 -3.28
CA GLY A 79 -1.78 17.53 -3.59
C GLY A 79 -2.05 18.01 -5.02
N GLY A 80 -2.84 17.29 -5.83
CA GLY A 80 -3.21 17.70 -7.18
C GLY A 80 -3.70 16.55 -8.07
N ALA A 81 -4.27 16.90 -9.21
CA ALA A 81 -4.93 15.96 -10.12
C ALA A 81 -3.99 14.85 -10.64
N ILE A 82 -2.77 15.19 -11.03
CA ILE A 82 -1.80 14.18 -11.50
C ILE A 82 -1.41 13.24 -10.35
N HIS A 83 -1.25 13.76 -9.13
CA HIS A 83 -0.88 12.97 -7.96
C HIS A 83 -1.95 11.94 -7.63
N ILE A 84 -3.23 12.33 -7.55
CA ILE A 84 -4.32 11.37 -7.28
C ILE A 84 -4.48 10.39 -8.43
N LEU A 85 -4.40 10.82 -9.68
CA LEU A 85 -4.53 9.94 -10.85
C LEU A 85 -3.49 8.82 -10.83
N MET A 86 -2.21 9.16 -10.61
CA MET A 86 -1.12 8.19 -10.55
C MET A 86 -1.28 7.21 -9.37
N ASN A 87 -1.65 7.71 -8.19
CA ASN A 87 -1.87 6.85 -7.03
C ASN A 87 -3.06 5.90 -7.27
N MET A 88 -4.20 6.40 -7.73
CA MET A 88 -5.39 5.57 -7.95
C MET A 88 -5.18 4.56 -9.09
N PHE A 89 -4.40 4.89 -10.11
CA PHE A 89 -3.99 3.93 -11.13
C PHE A 89 -3.21 2.75 -10.51
N VAL A 90 -2.28 3.01 -9.59
CA VAL A 90 -1.52 1.95 -8.92
C VAL A 90 -2.39 1.19 -7.91
N VAL A 91 -3.30 1.86 -7.19
CA VAL A 91 -4.28 1.18 -6.32
C VAL A 91 -5.16 0.25 -7.14
N TYR A 92 -5.63 0.67 -8.30
CA TYR A 92 -6.43 -0.16 -9.20
C TYR A 92 -5.63 -1.36 -9.75
N SER A 93 -4.42 -1.13 -10.26
CA SER A 93 -3.62 -2.18 -10.91
C SER A 93 -2.97 -3.13 -9.89
N LEU A 94 -2.17 -2.61 -8.97
CA LEU A 94 -1.43 -3.40 -7.99
C LEU A 94 -2.30 -3.78 -6.77
N GLY A 95 -3.05 -2.82 -6.23
CA GLY A 95 -3.87 -3.05 -5.04
C GLY A 95 -4.93 -4.11 -5.27
N PHE A 96 -5.70 -4.02 -6.37
CA PHE A 96 -6.71 -5.03 -6.73
C PHE A 96 -6.11 -6.43 -6.90
N ALA A 97 -4.95 -6.52 -7.56
CA ALA A 97 -4.27 -7.80 -7.76
C ALA A 97 -3.82 -8.40 -6.43
N LEU A 98 -3.21 -7.61 -5.57
CA LEU A 98 -2.71 -8.06 -4.27
C LEU A 98 -3.81 -8.41 -3.28
N GLU A 99 -4.85 -7.60 -3.20
CA GLU A 99 -5.98 -7.87 -2.31
C GLU A 99 -6.67 -9.18 -2.69
N ARG A 100 -6.84 -9.45 -3.99
CA ARG A 100 -7.38 -10.73 -4.48
C ARG A 100 -6.46 -11.91 -4.17
N MET A 101 -5.15 -11.71 -4.22
CA MET A 101 -4.15 -12.75 -3.94
C MET A 101 -4.02 -13.06 -2.46
N LEU A 102 -3.98 -12.04 -1.60
CA LEU A 102 -3.70 -12.18 -0.16
C LEU A 102 -4.96 -12.32 0.69
N GLY A 103 -6.10 -11.88 0.15
CA GLY A 103 -7.35 -11.67 0.88
C GLY A 103 -7.38 -10.32 1.59
N THR A 104 -8.58 -9.74 1.73
CA THR A 104 -8.78 -8.35 2.20
C THR A 104 -8.15 -8.08 3.56
N TRP A 105 -8.23 -9.00 4.53
CA TRP A 105 -7.71 -8.74 5.87
C TRP A 105 -6.18 -8.62 5.94
N ARG A 106 -5.43 -9.50 5.22
CA ARG A 106 -3.97 -9.42 5.16
C ARG A 106 -3.52 -8.17 4.42
N PHE A 107 -4.21 -7.88 3.32
CA PHE A 107 -3.96 -6.68 2.52
C PHE A 107 -4.22 -5.41 3.33
N ALA A 108 -5.31 -5.34 4.10
CA ALA A 108 -5.62 -4.22 4.98
C ALA A 108 -4.55 -4.02 6.07
N ILE A 109 -4.07 -5.10 6.71
CA ILE A 109 -2.99 -5.01 7.69
C ILE A 109 -1.70 -4.45 7.06
N ILE A 110 -1.30 -4.96 5.90
CA ILE A 110 -0.12 -4.45 5.18
C ILE A 110 -0.29 -2.96 4.87
N SER A 111 -1.48 -2.57 4.44
CA SER A 111 -1.81 -1.16 4.15
C SER A 111 -1.74 -0.27 5.39
N ILE A 112 -2.28 -0.72 6.52
CA ILE A 112 -2.22 0.00 7.80
C ILE A 112 -0.77 0.13 8.29
N VAL A 113 -0.01 -0.97 8.30
CA VAL A 113 1.42 -0.98 8.65
C VAL A 113 2.20 -0.05 7.72
N GLY A 114 1.88 -0.04 6.43
CA GLY A 114 2.46 0.86 5.44
C GLY A 114 2.19 2.34 5.72
N CYS A 115 0.95 2.70 6.06
CA CYS A 115 0.60 4.06 6.46
C CYS A 115 1.37 4.49 7.72
N LEU A 116 1.44 3.62 8.74
CA LEU A 116 2.19 3.88 9.97
C LEU A 116 3.69 4.04 9.67
N GLY A 117 4.29 3.13 8.90
CA GLY A 117 5.70 3.22 8.51
C GLY A 117 6.03 4.47 7.70
N SER A 118 5.16 4.81 6.74
CA SER A 118 5.25 6.05 5.97
C SER A 118 5.19 7.29 6.88
N GLY A 119 4.22 7.32 7.78
CA GLY A 119 4.07 8.39 8.76
C GLY A 119 5.26 8.51 9.69
N ALA A 120 5.78 7.40 10.22
CA ALA A 120 6.94 7.39 11.11
C ALA A 120 8.17 8.01 10.43
N PHE A 121 8.47 7.63 9.18
CA PHE A 121 9.61 8.19 8.45
C PHE A 121 9.37 9.66 8.04
N ALA A 122 8.15 10.02 7.64
CA ALA A 122 7.81 11.41 7.36
C ALA A 122 8.02 12.29 8.61
N LEU A 123 7.57 11.84 9.77
CA LEU A 123 7.77 12.53 11.04
C LEU A 123 9.26 12.61 11.45
N PHE A 124 9.99 11.53 11.26
CA PHE A 124 11.40 11.47 11.67
C PHE A 124 12.30 12.40 10.83
N PHE A 125 12.10 12.43 9.50
CA PHE A 125 12.98 13.15 8.58
C PHE A 125 12.44 14.49 8.10
N ALA A 126 11.12 14.74 8.25
CA ALA A 126 10.45 15.91 7.71
C ALA A 126 9.34 16.42 8.65
N PHE A 127 9.63 16.50 9.97
CA PHE A 127 8.68 16.75 11.04
C PHE A 127 7.73 17.94 10.79
N ASN A 128 8.27 19.04 10.26
CA ASN A 128 7.51 20.27 10.02
C ASN A 128 6.88 20.36 8.63
N GLN A 129 7.03 19.31 7.80
CA GLN A 129 6.48 19.32 6.44
C GLN A 129 5.10 18.64 6.41
N TYR A 130 4.30 19.04 5.41
CA TYR A 130 3.05 18.36 5.11
C TYR A 130 3.31 17.20 4.16
N THR A 131 2.87 15.99 4.55
CA THR A 131 2.97 14.78 3.71
C THR A 131 1.57 14.25 3.41
N VAL A 132 1.30 14.02 2.13
CA VAL A 132 0.02 13.53 1.61
C VAL A 132 0.22 12.45 0.55
N GLY A 133 -0.79 11.63 0.35
CA GLY A 133 -0.87 10.64 -0.74
C GLY A 133 -0.83 9.20 -0.29
N ALA A 134 -1.46 8.35 -1.10
CA ALA A 134 -1.50 6.90 -0.88
C ALA A 134 -0.15 6.21 -1.13
N SER A 135 0.85 6.93 -1.66
CA SER A 135 2.09 6.34 -2.16
C SER A 135 2.89 5.58 -1.10
N GLY A 136 2.92 6.03 0.15
CA GLY A 136 3.56 5.29 1.24
C GLY A 136 2.90 3.92 1.48
N MET A 137 1.57 3.87 1.48
CA MET A 137 0.81 2.62 1.53
C MET A 137 1.07 1.74 0.30
N ILE A 138 1.10 2.32 -0.90
CA ILE A 138 1.41 1.62 -2.15
C ILE A 138 2.82 1.03 -2.11
N LEU A 139 3.80 1.77 -1.62
CA LEU A 139 5.18 1.28 -1.48
C LEU A 139 5.27 0.14 -0.45
N SER A 140 4.40 0.10 0.57
CA SER A 140 4.33 -1.05 1.47
C SER A 140 3.85 -2.33 0.76
N TRP A 141 2.94 -2.22 -0.21
CA TRP A 141 2.54 -3.36 -1.03
C TRP A 141 3.69 -3.90 -1.89
N ALA A 142 4.45 -2.99 -2.50
CA ALA A 142 5.65 -3.36 -3.26
C ALA A 142 6.71 -4.00 -2.37
N GLY A 143 6.95 -3.43 -1.18
CA GLY A 143 7.82 -4.01 -0.17
C GLY A 143 7.38 -5.41 0.25
N ALA A 144 6.08 -5.61 0.49
CA ALA A 144 5.52 -6.90 0.88
C ALA A 144 5.64 -7.97 -0.22
N LEU A 145 5.56 -7.55 -1.48
CA LEU A 145 5.76 -8.47 -2.63
C LEU A 145 7.21 -8.95 -2.77
N LEU A 146 8.19 -8.12 -2.47
CA LEU A 146 9.59 -8.38 -2.78
C LEU A 146 10.11 -9.72 -2.22
N PRO A 147 9.85 -10.12 -0.96
CA PRO A 147 10.28 -11.41 -0.41
C PRO A 147 9.53 -12.63 -0.96
N ILE A 148 8.30 -12.44 -1.49
CA ILE A 148 7.42 -13.54 -1.91
C ILE A 148 7.31 -13.69 -3.44
N ALA A 149 7.77 -12.68 -4.20
CA ALA A 149 7.74 -12.71 -5.67
C ALA A 149 8.70 -13.76 -6.24
N ASN A 150 8.32 -14.36 -7.37
CA ASN A 150 9.22 -15.19 -8.17
C ASN A 150 10.30 -14.31 -8.85
N ARG A 151 11.28 -14.94 -9.53
CA ARG A 151 12.42 -14.23 -10.13
C ARG A 151 11.98 -13.14 -11.12
N ALA A 152 11.05 -13.45 -12.02
CA ALA A 152 10.57 -12.50 -13.04
C ALA A 152 9.80 -11.33 -12.39
N GLY A 153 8.87 -11.63 -11.50
CA GLY A 153 8.12 -10.61 -10.75
C GLY A 153 9.02 -9.72 -9.92
N ARG A 154 10.06 -10.29 -9.30
CA ARG A 154 11.05 -9.50 -8.53
C ARG A 154 11.85 -8.56 -9.42
N GLN A 155 12.27 -9.00 -10.61
CA GLN A 155 12.97 -8.14 -11.57
C GLN A 155 12.09 -6.95 -11.99
N SER A 156 10.84 -7.21 -12.40
CA SER A 156 9.90 -6.14 -12.77
C SER A 156 9.64 -5.18 -11.61
N LEU A 157 9.49 -5.72 -10.40
CA LEU A 157 9.26 -4.92 -9.20
C LEU A 157 10.47 -4.03 -8.86
N VAL A 158 11.69 -4.56 -8.98
CA VAL A 158 12.93 -3.77 -8.76
C VAL A 158 13.05 -2.65 -9.77
N VAL A 159 12.79 -2.91 -11.07
CA VAL A 159 12.78 -1.85 -12.09
C VAL A 159 11.78 -0.76 -11.75
N TRP A 160 10.55 -1.13 -11.37
CA TRP A 160 9.53 -0.17 -10.96
C TRP A 160 9.94 0.62 -9.71
N LEU A 161 10.52 -0.04 -8.69
CA LEU A 161 11.01 0.62 -7.47
C LEU A 161 12.12 1.62 -7.77
N VAL A 162 13.02 1.32 -8.70
CA VAL A 162 14.07 2.27 -9.15
C VAL A 162 13.42 3.50 -9.79
N GLN A 163 12.40 3.32 -10.64
CA GLN A 163 11.67 4.44 -11.24
C GLN A 163 11.00 5.31 -10.15
N ILE A 164 10.37 4.70 -9.16
CA ILE A 164 9.76 5.44 -8.03
C ILE A 164 10.83 6.13 -7.19
N ALA A 165 11.98 5.52 -6.95
CA ALA A 165 13.09 6.16 -6.24
C ALA A 165 13.56 7.43 -6.98
N VAL A 166 13.68 7.39 -8.31
CA VAL A 166 14.01 8.56 -9.13
C VAL A 166 12.93 9.64 -9.03
N ILE A 167 11.66 9.28 -9.14
CA ILE A 167 10.53 10.21 -8.99
C ILE A 167 10.52 10.82 -7.58
N SER A 168 10.93 10.08 -6.57
CA SER A 168 11.00 10.56 -5.18
C SER A 168 12.05 11.65 -4.94
N LEU A 169 12.96 11.89 -5.90
CA LEU A 169 13.91 13.00 -5.85
C LEU A 169 13.31 14.32 -6.35
N ILE A 170 12.11 14.29 -6.93
CA ILE A 170 11.43 15.51 -7.39
C ILE A 170 10.98 16.33 -6.17
N PRO A 171 11.25 17.66 -6.12
CA PRO A 171 10.76 18.51 -5.05
C PRO A 171 9.24 18.39 -4.84
N GLY A 172 8.82 18.27 -3.58
CA GLY A 172 7.41 18.08 -3.22
C GLY A 172 6.95 16.62 -3.15
N VAL A 173 7.80 15.66 -3.54
CA VAL A 173 7.55 14.22 -3.33
C VAL A 173 8.19 13.78 -2.01
N SER A 174 7.41 13.17 -1.12
CA SER A 174 7.91 12.68 0.18
C SER A 174 8.66 11.36 0.01
N TRP A 175 9.97 11.42 -0.30
CA TRP A 175 10.82 10.23 -0.34
C TRP A 175 10.86 9.51 1.02
N GLN A 176 10.75 10.25 2.12
CA GLN A 176 10.71 9.73 3.48
C GLN A 176 9.51 8.80 3.67
N GLY A 177 8.32 9.28 3.32
CA GLY A 177 7.10 8.47 3.39
C GLY A 177 7.16 7.23 2.48
N HIS A 178 7.75 7.37 1.29
CA HIS A 178 7.99 6.26 0.37
C HIS A 178 8.89 5.20 1.00
N LEU A 179 10.05 5.62 1.53
CA LEU A 179 11.01 4.71 2.16
C LEU A 179 10.41 4.01 3.38
N GLY A 180 9.72 4.75 4.25
CA GLY A 180 9.07 4.18 5.43
C GLY A 180 8.01 3.15 5.08
N GLY A 181 7.13 3.46 4.14
CA GLY A 181 6.15 2.50 3.63
C GLY A 181 6.80 1.24 3.07
N PHE A 182 7.82 1.40 2.24
CA PHE A 182 8.56 0.27 1.65
C PHE A 182 9.23 -0.61 2.71
N VAL A 183 9.97 -0.05 3.66
CA VAL A 183 10.67 -0.80 4.72
C VAL A 183 9.70 -1.62 5.56
N PHE A 184 8.62 -1.01 6.04
CA PHE A 184 7.60 -1.72 6.82
C PHE A 184 6.83 -2.73 5.97
N GLY A 185 6.66 -2.47 4.68
CA GLY A 185 6.14 -3.43 3.71
C GLY A 185 7.01 -4.67 3.57
N VAL A 186 8.34 -4.51 3.49
CA VAL A 186 9.28 -5.65 3.44
C VAL A 186 9.13 -6.53 4.68
N LEU A 187 8.99 -5.95 5.88
CA LEU A 187 8.74 -6.71 7.11
C LEU A 187 7.43 -7.52 7.03
N CYS A 188 6.37 -6.93 6.48
CA CYS A 188 5.12 -7.65 6.21
C CYS A 188 5.32 -8.79 5.21
N GLY A 189 6.11 -8.58 4.17
CA GLY A 189 6.45 -9.60 3.17
C GLY A 189 7.24 -10.76 3.75
N LEU A 190 8.17 -10.50 4.66
CA LEU A 190 8.89 -11.55 5.40
C LEU A 190 7.94 -12.35 6.30
N ALA A 191 7.00 -11.69 6.97
CA ALA A 191 5.96 -12.37 7.73
C ALA A 191 5.03 -13.24 6.85
N LEU A 192 4.66 -12.77 5.65
CA LEU A 192 3.93 -13.57 4.67
C LEU A 192 4.74 -14.79 4.21
N ARG A 193 6.06 -14.61 3.97
CA ARG A 193 6.96 -15.69 3.57
C ARG A 193 7.11 -16.76 4.65
N ALA A 194 7.02 -16.40 5.92
CA ALA A 194 7.01 -17.35 7.04
C ALA A 194 5.77 -18.27 7.03
N GLY A 195 4.76 -17.92 6.25
CA GLY A 195 3.61 -18.76 5.95
C GLY A 195 2.27 -18.23 6.47
N PRO A 196 1.16 -18.76 5.93
CA PRO A 196 -0.19 -18.25 6.25
C PRO A 196 -0.59 -18.48 7.71
N ARG A 197 0.05 -19.43 8.41
CA ARG A 197 -0.17 -19.67 9.85
C ARG A 197 0.64 -18.73 10.73
N ALA A 198 1.81 -18.27 10.28
CA ALA A 198 2.68 -17.37 11.04
C ALA A 198 2.18 -15.91 10.98
N PHE A 199 1.65 -15.47 9.83
CA PHE A 199 1.23 -14.08 9.62
C PHE A 199 0.26 -13.55 10.69
N PRO A 200 -0.80 -14.26 11.13
CA PRO A 200 -1.70 -13.78 12.17
C PRO A 200 -1.03 -13.47 13.51
N TYR A 201 0.04 -14.18 13.84
CA TYR A 201 0.81 -13.94 15.08
C TYR A 201 1.83 -12.82 14.92
N LEU A 202 2.39 -12.64 13.72
CA LEU A 202 3.37 -11.59 13.42
C LEU A 202 2.69 -10.23 13.14
N ALA A 203 1.47 -10.23 12.65
CA ALA A 203 0.75 -9.00 12.30
C ALA A 203 0.57 -8.04 13.50
N PRO A 204 0.14 -8.48 14.70
CA PRO A 204 0.07 -7.60 15.88
C PRO A 204 1.43 -6.99 16.27
N LEU A 205 2.52 -7.77 16.16
CA LEU A 205 3.86 -7.28 16.41
C LEU A 205 4.26 -6.21 15.40
N LEU A 206 3.98 -6.41 14.12
CA LEU A 206 4.25 -5.42 13.08
C LEU A 206 3.46 -4.12 13.28
N LEU A 207 2.19 -4.23 13.64
CA LEU A 207 1.34 -3.08 14.00
C LEU A 207 1.90 -2.35 15.21
N PHE A 208 2.29 -3.07 16.24
CA PHE A 208 2.91 -2.50 17.44
C PHE A 208 4.21 -1.75 17.10
N LEU A 209 5.12 -2.39 16.38
CA LEU A 209 6.41 -1.79 15.98
C LEU A 209 6.21 -0.54 15.11
N ALA A 210 5.28 -0.59 14.16
CA ALA A 210 4.99 0.55 13.31
C ALA A 210 4.33 1.70 14.11
N SER A 211 3.43 1.39 15.04
CA SER A 211 2.82 2.39 15.93
C SER A 211 3.86 2.98 16.89
N ALA A 212 4.72 2.17 17.47
CA ALA A 212 5.80 2.63 18.33
C ALA A 212 6.76 3.57 17.57
N ALA A 213 7.10 3.24 16.33
CA ALA A 213 7.93 4.10 15.48
C ALA A 213 7.27 5.48 15.24
N VAL A 214 5.95 5.51 15.02
CA VAL A 214 5.20 6.79 14.90
C VAL A 214 5.27 7.59 16.19
N VAL A 215 5.03 6.95 17.34
CA VAL A 215 5.06 7.63 18.66
C VAL A 215 6.44 8.21 18.94
N VAL A 216 7.51 7.43 18.68
CA VAL A 216 8.90 7.90 18.87
C VAL A 216 9.18 9.10 17.94
N ALA A 217 8.81 8.99 16.66
CA ALA A 217 9.05 10.04 15.68
C ALA A 217 8.19 11.31 15.91
N ALA A 218 7.03 11.18 16.57
CA ALA A 218 6.18 12.31 16.93
C ALA A 218 6.71 13.11 18.15
N HIS A 219 7.60 12.52 18.95
CA HIS A 219 8.16 13.14 20.16
C HIS A 219 9.68 13.14 20.17
N PRO A 220 10.33 13.82 19.20
CA PRO A 220 11.79 13.82 19.09
C PRO A 220 12.48 14.37 20.34
N GLU A 221 11.81 15.26 21.08
CA GLU A 221 12.33 15.83 22.34
C GLU A 221 12.46 14.81 23.48
N ARG A 222 11.69 13.70 23.42
CA ARG A 222 11.72 12.61 24.43
C ARG A 222 12.72 11.52 24.08
N PHE A 223 13.09 11.44 22.80
CA PHE A 223 14.00 10.43 22.25
C PHE A 223 15.11 11.10 21.44
N PRO A 224 15.98 11.91 22.07
CA PRO A 224 17.08 12.56 21.37
C PRO A 224 18.03 11.48 20.83
N ILE A 225 18.31 11.53 19.52
CA ILE A 225 19.21 10.64 18.80
C ILE A 225 20.51 11.37 18.56
#